data_23dc2cb8dc8f48b908a7cde8d27cee4f
#
_entry.id   23dc2cb8dc8f48b908a7cde8d27cee4f
#
_cell.length_a   1.000
_cell.length_b   1.000
_cell.length_c   1.000
_cell.angle_alpha   90.00
_cell.angle_beta   90.00
_cell.angle_gamma   90.00
#
_symmetry.space_group_name_H-M   'P 1'
#
loop_
_entity.id
_entity.type
_entity.pdbx_description
1 polymer ?
#
loop_
_entity_poly.entity_id
_entity_poly.type
_entity_poly.pdbx_seq_one_letter_code
_entity_poly.pdbx_strand_id
1 'polypeptide(L)'
;MSDTIPLPQILLLGKDGQLGHALQASLAILGCVTAVGRQDLDLEKLCHEPGTLERLIDQVKPRIIVNAMAYTAVDRAEQEVDRARAVNAQAPGLLAQAAQACGACLVHYSTDYVFDGMQAEPYQENDATHPLSVYGQSKYQGEQAVAKYCAQHFIFRTSWVYGAYGQNFLKTMLRLAAEREAISVVNDQWGAPTGVELIAAVTAIALAQQLGLKQPLSLAHQAGVEISPNRRDAQAGHRCQVNPSAWGLYHLVAAGQTSWFEYADYAIEQARLLGWPLKLVRHNIKGIAAKDYPVAAMRPQNSRLNTQHLCDVFGLTLPDWRLGVASAIRELDANKATAPIQV
;
A
#
# COMPACT_ATOMS: atom_id res chain seq x y z
N MET A 1 26.37 32.15 1.70
CA MET A 1 25.23 31.83 0.83
C MET A 1 24.81 30.41 1.18
N SER A 2 23.68 30.21 1.78
CA SER A 2 23.18 28.86 2.08
C SER A 2 22.76 28.24 0.75
N ASP A 3 23.54 27.27 0.25
CA ASP A 3 23.14 26.43 -0.88
C ASP A 3 21.88 25.65 -0.47
N THR A 4 20.72 26.24 -0.72
CA THR A 4 19.45 25.53 -0.60
C THR A 4 19.42 24.50 -1.73
N ILE A 5 19.69 23.23 -1.40
CA ILE A 5 19.49 22.11 -2.31
C ILE A 5 18.01 22.17 -2.77
N PRO A 6 17.75 22.28 -4.08
CA PRO A 6 16.39 22.35 -4.57
C PRO A 6 15.61 21.09 -4.18
N LEU A 7 14.37 21.26 -3.75
CA LEU A 7 13.49 20.15 -3.38
C LEU A 7 13.32 19.19 -4.59
N PRO A 8 13.39 17.87 -4.39
CA PRO A 8 13.22 16.92 -5.47
C PRO A 8 11.83 17.02 -6.13
N GLN A 9 11.79 16.86 -7.45
CA GLN A 9 10.54 16.69 -8.18
C GLN A 9 10.08 15.25 -8.01
N ILE A 10 8.81 15.06 -7.66
CA ILE A 10 8.19 13.76 -7.40
C ILE A 10 7.01 13.59 -8.34
N LEU A 11 7.06 12.54 -9.17
CA LEU A 11 5.93 12.14 -10.01
C LEU A 11 5.15 11.02 -9.30
N LEU A 12 3.93 11.33 -8.86
CA LEU A 12 3.02 10.37 -8.25
C LEU A 12 1.95 9.94 -9.26
N LEU A 13 1.91 8.64 -9.56
CA LEU A 13 0.91 8.02 -10.42
C LEU A 13 -0.19 7.38 -9.56
N GLY A 14 -1.46 7.70 -9.84
CA GLY A 14 -2.60 7.11 -9.15
C GLY A 14 -3.22 7.97 -8.05
N LYS A 15 -3.20 9.31 -8.21
CA LYS A 15 -3.72 10.29 -7.23
C LYS A 15 -5.14 10.01 -6.75
N ASP A 16 -5.98 9.38 -7.60
CA ASP A 16 -7.39 9.12 -7.34
C ASP A 16 -7.66 7.80 -6.60
N GLY A 17 -6.61 6.98 -6.39
CA GLY A 17 -6.69 5.73 -5.63
C GLY A 17 -6.54 5.95 -4.13
N GLN A 18 -6.90 4.94 -3.31
CA GLN A 18 -6.79 5.01 -1.85
C GLN A 18 -5.37 5.41 -1.41
N LEU A 19 -4.37 4.66 -1.86
CA LEU A 19 -2.97 4.89 -1.51
C LEU A 19 -2.43 6.18 -2.14
N GLY A 20 -2.77 6.46 -3.40
CA GLY A 20 -2.36 7.69 -4.07
C GLY A 20 -2.86 8.94 -3.36
N HIS A 21 -4.07 8.91 -2.80
CA HIS A 21 -4.61 10.01 -2.01
C HIS A 21 -3.74 10.28 -0.76
N ALA A 22 -3.40 9.27 0.02
CA ALA A 22 -2.55 9.39 1.21
C ALA A 22 -1.12 9.82 0.86
N LEU A 23 -0.56 9.32 -0.24
CA LEU A 23 0.79 9.65 -0.69
C LEU A 23 0.97 11.13 -1.08
N GLN A 24 -0.07 11.82 -1.57
CA GLN A 24 0.06 13.23 -1.92
C GLN A 24 0.55 14.07 -0.72
N ALA A 25 -0.07 13.89 0.44
CA ALA A 25 0.32 14.62 1.66
C ALA A 25 1.69 14.16 2.18
N SER A 26 1.93 12.83 2.19
CA SER A 26 3.18 12.27 2.74
C SER A 26 4.40 12.63 1.90
N LEU A 27 4.28 12.65 0.58
CA LEU A 27 5.38 12.99 -0.33
C LEU A 27 5.63 14.51 -0.43
N ALA A 28 4.61 15.34 -0.21
CA ALA A 28 4.75 16.80 -0.24
C ALA A 28 5.75 17.34 0.80
N ILE A 29 6.01 16.59 1.87
CA ILE A 29 7.03 16.92 2.87
C ILE A 29 8.46 16.73 2.32
N LEU A 30 8.61 15.83 1.35
CA LEU A 30 9.92 15.50 0.75
C LEU A 30 10.26 16.39 -0.44
N GLY A 31 9.28 16.86 -1.20
CA GLY A 31 9.52 17.57 -2.44
C GLY A 31 8.27 18.13 -3.12
N CYS A 32 8.46 18.61 -4.35
CA CYS A 32 7.37 19.10 -5.20
C CYS A 32 6.66 17.91 -5.87
N VAL A 33 5.40 17.67 -5.53
CA VAL A 33 4.62 16.54 -6.06
C VAL A 33 3.79 16.95 -7.26
N THR A 34 4.04 16.30 -8.40
CA THR A 34 3.12 16.28 -9.55
C THR A 34 2.33 14.98 -9.50
N ALA A 35 1.06 15.06 -9.14
CA ALA A 35 0.19 13.90 -9.00
C ALA A 35 -0.72 13.75 -10.21
N VAL A 36 -0.69 12.58 -10.87
CA VAL A 36 -1.48 12.27 -12.07
C VAL A 36 -2.40 11.07 -11.80
N GLY A 37 -3.57 11.09 -12.44
CA GLY A 37 -4.56 10.01 -12.41
C GLY A 37 -4.64 9.27 -13.74
N ARG A 38 -5.63 8.36 -13.83
CA ARG A 38 -5.85 7.56 -15.05
C ARG A 38 -6.17 8.42 -16.28
N GLN A 39 -6.82 9.57 -16.07
CA GLN A 39 -7.16 10.48 -17.21
C GLN A 39 -5.93 11.17 -17.78
N ASP A 40 -4.88 11.39 -16.94
CA ASP A 40 -3.65 12.03 -17.33
C ASP A 40 -2.67 11.01 -17.95
N LEU A 41 -2.63 9.78 -17.41
CA LEU A 41 -1.80 8.67 -17.89
C LEU A 41 -2.56 7.35 -17.70
N ASP A 42 -3.04 6.76 -18.80
CA ASP A 42 -3.69 5.44 -18.76
C ASP A 42 -2.64 4.33 -18.95
N LEU A 43 -2.33 3.60 -17.88
CA LEU A 43 -1.34 2.51 -17.89
C LEU A 43 -1.72 1.36 -18.84
N GLU A 44 -3.01 1.15 -19.10
CA GLU A 44 -3.48 0.13 -20.04
C GLU A 44 -3.05 0.46 -21.48
N LYS A 45 -2.98 1.74 -21.81
CA LYS A 45 -2.57 2.22 -23.14
C LYS A 45 -1.07 2.46 -23.29
N LEU A 46 -0.34 2.48 -22.19
CA LEU A 46 1.06 2.90 -22.18
C LEU A 46 1.94 2.09 -23.14
N CYS A 47 1.66 0.79 -23.31
CA CYS A 47 2.37 -0.08 -24.25
C CYS A 47 2.18 0.32 -25.72
N HIS A 48 1.08 1.01 -26.04
CA HIS A 48 0.75 1.45 -27.41
C HIS A 48 1.04 2.93 -27.65
N GLU A 49 1.15 3.71 -26.56
CA GLU A 49 1.35 5.15 -26.58
C GLU A 49 2.55 5.56 -25.68
N PRO A 50 3.77 5.03 -25.91
CA PRO A 50 4.90 5.27 -25.01
C PRO A 50 5.27 6.74 -24.89
N GLY A 51 5.13 7.54 -25.94
CA GLY A 51 5.44 8.97 -25.96
C GLY A 51 4.67 9.81 -24.92
N THR A 52 3.59 9.28 -24.33
CA THR A 52 2.85 9.98 -23.25
C THR A 52 3.65 9.99 -21.95
N LEU A 53 4.28 8.88 -21.59
CA LEU A 53 5.14 8.80 -20.41
C LEU A 53 6.40 9.65 -20.58
N GLU A 54 7.03 9.59 -21.74
CA GLU A 54 8.24 10.36 -22.04
C GLU A 54 7.98 11.86 -21.93
N ARG A 55 6.91 12.37 -22.54
CA ARG A 55 6.49 13.78 -22.40
C ARG A 55 6.27 14.19 -20.95
N LEU A 56 5.61 13.33 -20.16
CA LEU A 56 5.36 13.60 -18.74
C LEU A 56 6.67 13.67 -17.93
N ILE A 57 7.60 12.76 -18.19
CA ILE A 57 8.93 12.75 -17.56
C ILE A 57 9.75 13.99 -17.95
N ASP A 58 9.76 14.36 -19.23
CA ASP A 58 10.46 15.55 -19.72
C ASP A 58 9.91 16.84 -19.10
N GLN A 59 8.60 16.89 -18.90
CA GLN A 59 7.92 18.03 -18.28
C GLN A 59 8.21 18.14 -16.78
N VAL A 60 8.13 17.01 -16.05
CA VAL A 60 8.27 16.97 -14.58
C VAL A 60 9.72 16.90 -14.14
N LYS A 61 10.58 16.22 -14.91
CA LYS A 61 11.98 15.91 -14.59
C LYS A 61 12.12 15.29 -13.20
N PRO A 62 11.42 14.20 -12.93
CA PRO A 62 11.31 13.65 -11.58
C PRO A 62 12.64 13.06 -11.11
N ARG A 63 12.97 13.27 -9.83
CA ARG A 63 13.99 12.50 -9.10
C ARG A 63 13.39 11.24 -8.46
N ILE A 64 12.07 11.26 -8.22
CA ILE A 64 11.33 10.17 -7.60
C ILE A 64 10.08 9.92 -8.43
N ILE A 65 9.83 8.66 -8.80
CA ILE A 65 8.58 8.21 -9.42
C ILE A 65 7.92 7.24 -8.43
N VAL A 66 6.65 7.48 -8.08
CA VAL A 66 5.87 6.62 -7.20
C VAL A 66 4.66 6.08 -7.96
N ASN A 67 4.64 4.78 -8.22
CA ASN A 67 3.55 4.13 -8.94
C ASN A 67 2.56 3.49 -7.95
N ALA A 68 1.48 4.21 -7.64
CA ALA A 68 0.34 3.72 -6.86
C ALA A 68 -0.85 3.28 -7.75
N MET A 69 -0.66 3.21 -9.07
CA MET A 69 -1.66 2.65 -9.99
C MET A 69 -1.55 1.14 -10.06
N ALA A 70 -2.69 0.46 -10.05
CA ALA A 70 -2.79 -0.97 -10.27
C ALA A 70 -4.21 -1.36 -10.75
N TYR A 71 -4.31 -2.48 -11.44
CA TYR A 71 -5.55 -3.20 -11.64
C TYR A 71 -5.80 -4.08 -10.41
N THR A 72 -6.74 -3.71 -9.54
CA THR A 72 -6.96 -4.35 -8.23
C THR A 72 -8.25 -5.16 -8.13
N ALA A 73 -9.01 -5.28 -9.22
CA ALA A 73 -10.24 -6.08 -9.26
C ALA A 73 -9.91 -7.57 -9.40
N VAL A 74 -9.53 -8.21 -8.28
CA VAL A 74 -8.98 -9.58 -8.23
C VAL A 74 -9.84 -10.59 -8.99
N ASP A 75 -11.15 -10.63 -8.71
CA ASP A 75 -12.07 -11.58 -9.36
C ASP A 75 -12.27 -11.29 -10.86
N ARG A 76 -12.30 -10.00 -11.25
CA ARG A 76 -12.42 -9.61 -12.66
C ARG A 76 -11.14 -9.85 -13.45
N ALA A 77 -9.98 -9.87 -12.80
CA ALA A 77 -8.71 -10.17 -13.46
C ALA A 77 -8.71 -11.55 -14.13
N GLU A 78 -9.46 -12.53 -13.57
CA GLU A 78 -9.60 -13.86 -14.18
C GLU A 78 -10.27 -13.82 -15.57
N GLN A 79 -11.05 -12.78 -15.86
CA GLN A 79 -11.72 -12.57 -17.15
C GLN A 79 -11.04 -11.47 -17.99
N GLU A 80 -10.38 -10.52 -17.36
CA GLU A 80 -9.71 -9.37 -18.00
C GLU A 80 -8.16 -9.55 -17.97
N VAL A 81 -7.67 -10.73 -18.35
CA VAL A 81 -6.25 -11.15 -18.21
C VAL A 81 -5.29 -10.18 -18.88
N ASP A 82 -5.57 -9.77 -20.11
CA ASP A 82 -4.70 -8.87 -20.88
C ASP A 82 -4.62 -7.48 -20.24
N ARG A 83 -5.74 -6.99 -19.73
CA ARG A 83 -5.81 -5.73 -19.01
C ARG A 83 -5.04 -5.78 -17.70
N ALA A 84 -5.19 -6.86 -16.92
CA ALA A 84 -4.44 -7.06 -15.69
C ALA A 84 -2.92 -7.11 -15.98
N ARG A 85 -2.49 -7.78 -17.04
CA ARG A 85 -1.08 -7.84 -17.48
C ARG A 85 -0.57 -6.48 -17.96
N ALA A 86 -1.35 -5.76 -18.78
CA ALA A 86 -0.96 -4.45 -19.27
C ALA A 86 -0.67 -3.49 -18.11
N VAL A 87 -1.59 -3.39 -17.15
CA VAL A 87 -1.51 -2.43 -16.03
C VAL A 87 -0.54 -2.88 -14.94
N ASN A 88 -0.52 -4.18 -14.58
CA ASN A 88 0.24 -4.68 -13.43
C ASN A 88 1.64 -5.21 -13.78
N ALA A 89 1.90 -5.57 -15.05
CA ALA A 89 3.18 -6.13 -15.46
C ALA A 89 3.92 -5.26 -16.49
N GLN A 90 3.30 -4.96 -17.61
CA GLN A 90 3.97 -4.25 -18.72
C GLN A 90 4.22 -2.79 -18.37
N ALA A 91 3.21 -2.06 -17.88
CA ALA A 91 3.36 -0.67 -17.51
C ALA A 91 4.41 -0.42 -16.41
N PRO A 92 4.48 -1.21 -15.30
CA PRO A 92 5.59 -1.10 -14.35
C PRO A 92 6.96 -1.31 -14.97
N GLY A 93 7.09 -2.20 -15.95
CA GLY A 93 8.34 -2.40 -16.69
C GLY A 93 8.75 -1.16 -17.51
N LEU A 94 7.80 -0.52 -18.19
CA LEU A 94 8.03 0.73 -18.92
C LEU A 94 8.38 1.89 -17.99
N LEU A 95 7.69 2.00 -16.85
CA LEU A 95 7.99 2.97 -15.81
C LEU A 95 9.41 2.78 -15.26
N ALA A 96 9.83 1.53 -15.05
CA ALA A 96 11.17 1.20 -14.55
C ALA A 96 12.26 1.58 -15.55
N GLN A 97 12.05 1.29 -16.84
CA GLN A 97 12.97 1.71 -17.92
C GLN A 97 13.09 3.23 -17.99
N ALA A 98 11.97 3.93 -17.95
CA ALA A 98 11.93 5.38 -18.00
C ALA A 98 12.58 6.03 -16.75
N ALA A 99 12.33 5.47 -15.54
CA ALA A 99 12.99 5.91 -14.32
C ALA A 99 14.51 5.73 -14.38
N GLN A 100 14.98 4.57 -14.83
CA GLN A 100 16.40 4.31 -15.03
C GLN A 100 17.03 5.26 -16.04
N ALA A 101 16.36 5.54 -17.16
CA ALA A 101 16.86 6.42 -18.21
C ALA A 101 17.00 7.88 -17.76
N CYS A 102 16.06 8.38 -16.92
CA CYS A 102 16.12 9.76 -16.42
C CYS A 102 16.86 9.89 -15.07
N GLY A 103 17.39 8.79 -14.51
CA GLY A 103 18.11 8.78 -13.23
C GLY A 103 17.21 8.96 -11.99
N ALA A 104 15.90 8.71 -12.13
CA ALA A 104 14.96 8.71 -11.02
C ALA A 104 14.96 7.36 -10.29
N CYS A 105 14.63 7.37 -9.00
CA CYS A 105 14.24 6.14 -8.31
C CYS A 105 12.75 5.84 -8.52
N LEU A 106 12.38 4.55 -8.44
CA LEU A 106 11.01 4.08 -8.61
C LEU A 106 10.50 3.38 -7.35
N VAL A 107 9.34 3.81 -6.85
CA VAL A 107 8.57 3.08 -5.84
C VAL A 107 7.41 2.37 -6.52
N HIS A 108 7.25 1.08 -6.25
CA HIS A 108 6.16 0.25 -6.76
C HIS A 108 5.52 -0.57 -5.64
N TYR A 109 4.20 -0.69 -5.66
CA TYR A 109 3.46 -1.48 -4.68
C TYR A 109 3.01 -2.80 -5.29
N SER A 110 3.26 -3.88 -4.56
CA SER A 110 2.87 -5.23 -4.90
C SER A 110 1.93 -5.83 -3.84
N THR A 111 1.80 -7.14 -3.78
CA THR A 111 0.77 -7.83 -3.04
C THR A 111 1.28 -9.14 -2.42
N ASP A 112 0.64 -9.58 -1.34
CA ASP A 112 0.71 -10.91 -0.75
C ASP A 112 0.24 -12.03 -1.70
N TYR A 113 -0.59 -11.70 -2.71
CA TYR A 113 -1.09 -12.66 -3.71
C TYR A 113 -0.02 -13.21 -4.64
N VAL A 114 1.24 -12.80 -4.50
CA VAL A 114 2.39 -13.45 -5.17
C VAL A 114 2.71 -14.81 -4.55
N PHE A 115 2.16 -15.10 -3.37
CA PHE A 115 2.32 -16.38 -2.66
C PHE A 115 1.07 -17.26 -2.78
N ASP A 116 1.23 -18.57 -2.56
CA ASP A 116 0.13 -19.54 -2.59
C ASP A 116 -0.69 -19.62 -1.28
N GLY A 117 -0.17 -19.06 -0.19
CA GLY A 117 -0.82 -19.13 1.12
C GLY A 117 -0.77 -20.47 1.82
N MET A 118 0.09 -21.41 1.37
CA MET A 118 0.21 -22.77 1.92
C MET A 118 1.16 -22.86 3.11
N GLN A 119 2.04 -21.88 3.29
CA GLN A 119 3.01 -21.86 4.39
C GLN A 119 2.31 -21.60 5.74
N ALA A 120 2.79 -22.26 6.81
CA ALA A 120 2.25 -22.07 8.16
C ALA A 120 2.72 -20.75 8.81
N GLU A 121 3.93 -20.30 8.49
CA GLU A 121 4.56 -19.10 9.03
C GLU A 121 4.33 -17.88 8.12
N PRO A 122 4.52 -16.63 8.60
CA PRO A 122 4.50 -15.46 7.75
C PRO A 122 5.59 -15.53 6.65
N TYR A 123 5.23 -15.19 5.41
CA TYR A 123 6.15 -15.19 4.29
C TYR A 123 7.25 -14.15 4.44
N GLN A 124 8.48 -14.52 4.04
CA GLN A 124 9.63 -13.65 3.91
C GLN A 124 9.81 -13.18 2.46
N GLU A 125 10.58 -12.11 2.23
CA GLU A 125 10.77 -11.52 0.91
C GLU A 125 11.40 -12.49 -0.10
N ASN A 126 12.25 -13.39 0.38
CA ASN A 126 12.98 -14.39 -0.44
C ASN A 126 12.27 -15.75 -0.55
N ASP A 127 11.09 -15.92 0.05
CA ASP A 127 10.30 -17.14 -0.11
C ASP A 127 9.85 -17.31 -1.56
N ALA A 128 9.72 -18.57 -1.98
CA ALA A 128 9.29 -18.90 -3.33
C ALA A 128 7.87 -18.36 -3.61
N THR A 129 7.72 -17.66 -4.72
CA THR A 129 6.44 -17.13 -5.17
C THR A 129 5.69 -18.13 -6.01
N HIS A 130 4.39 -18.35 -5.72
CA HIS A 130 3.49 -19.25 -6.45
C HIS A 130 2.09 -18.60 -6.52
N PRO A 131 1.89 -17.55 -7.33
CA PRO A 131 0.61 -16.85 -7.40
C PRO A 131 -0.50 -17.75 -7.94
N LEU A 132 -1.63 -17.80 -7.23
CA LEU A 132 -2.78 -18.66 -7.54
C LEU A 132 -3.78 -18.02 -8.51
N SER A 133 -3.70 -16.71 -8.74
CA SER A 133 -4.65 -15.92 -9.52
C SER A 133 -3.96 -15.11 -10.60
N VAL A 134 -4.70 -14.70 -11.62
CA VAL A 134 -4.22 -13.78 -12.67
C VAL A 134 -3.74 -12.46 -12.07
N TYR A 135 -4.44 -11.94 -11.06
CA TYR A 135 -4.01 -10.76 -10.33
C TYR A 135 -2.63 -10.93 -9.72
N GLY A 136 -2.44 -11.98 -8.90
CA GLY A 136 -1.16 -12.27 -8.25
C GLY A 136 -0.04 -12.46 -9.28
N GLN A 137 -0.29 -13.23 -10.35
CA GLN A 137 0.66 -13.46 -11.41
C GLN A 137 1.07 -12.17 -12.13
N SER A 138 0.10 -11.29 -12.46
CA SER A 138 0.37 -10.02 -13.13
C SER A 138 1.19 -9.08 -12.23
N LYS A 139 0.89 -9.03 -10.93
CA LYS A 139 1.66 -8.24 -9.95
C LYS A 139 3.09 -8.75 -9.80
N TYR A 140 3.29 -10.07 -9.71
CA TYR A 140 4.62 -10.68 -9.65
C TYR A 140 5.45 -10.40 -10.90
N GLN A 141 4.87 -10.49 -12.09
CA GLN A 141 5.54 -10.10 -13.34
C GLN A 141 5.97 -8.62 -13.31
N GLY A 142 5.16 -7.74 -12.71
CA GLY A 142 5.52 -6.33 -12.50
C GLY A 142 6.72 -6.14 -11.56
N GLU A 143 6.78 -6.89 -10.45
CA GLU A 143 7.95 -6.90 -9.56
C GLU A 143 9.23 -7.27 -10.32
N GLN A 144 9.16 -8.37 -11.09
CA GLN A 144 10.29 -8.86 -11.88
C GLN A 144 10.77 -7.81 -12.89
N ALA A 145 9.82 -7.13 -13.57
CA ALA A 145 10.14 -6.10 -14.55
C ALA A 145 10.77 -4.86 -13.88
N VAL A 146 10.25 -4.42 -12.72
CA VAL A 146 10.82 -3.30 -11.96
C VAL A 146 12.23 -3.62 -11.50
N ALA A 147 12.45 -4.77 -10.87
CA ALA A 147 13.77 -5.18 -10.39
C ALA A 147 14.78 -5.35 -11.53
N LYS A 148 14.34 -5.78 -12.71
CA LYS A 148 15.20 -5.94 -13.90
C LYS A 148 15.64 -4.62 -14.50
N TYR A 149 14.75 -3.63 -14.56
CA TYR A 149 14.98 -2.43 -15.39
C TYR A 149 15.34 -1.17 -14.60
N CYS A 150 15.13 -1.12 -13.29
CA CYS A 150 15.48 0.03 -12.46
C CYS A 150 16.33 -0.39 -11.26
N ALA A 151 17.59 0.03 -11.21
CA ALA A 151 18.49 -0.32 -10.11
C ALA A 151 18.11 0.36 -8.79
N GLN A 152 17.58 1.59 -8.85
CA GLN A 152 17.14 2.35 -7.69
C GLN A 152 15.61 2.21 -7.52
N HIS A 153 15.18 1.11 -6.92
CA HIS A 153 13.74 0.87 -6.71
C HIS A 153 13.41 0.41 -5.30
N PHE A 154 12.22 0.75 -4.86
CA PHE A 154 11.53 0.08 -3.78
C PHE A 154 10.32 -0.67 -4.32
N ILE A 155 10.19 -1.93 -3.99
CA ILE A 155 8.98 -2.73 -4.19
C ILE A 155 8.44 -3.06 -2.81
N PHE A 156 7.22 -2.59 -2.50
CA PHE A 156 6.54 -2.90 -1.25
C PHE A 156 5.41 -3.89 -1.49
N ARG A 157 5.56 -5.14 -1.03
CA ARG A 157 4.44 -6.08 -0.95
C ARG A 157 3.60 -5.73 0.26
N THR A 158 2.32 -5.55 0.04
CA THR A 158 1.35 -5.20 1.10
C THR A 158 0.11 -6.09 1.00
N SER A 159 -0.75 -6.05 2.02
CA SER A 159 -1.98 -6.85 2.05
C SER A 159 -3.13 -6.08 2.69
N TRP A 160 -4.37 -6.44 2.33
CA TRP A 160 -5.61 -5.98 2.96
C TRP A 160 -5.68 -4.45 3.15
N VAL A 161 -5.32 -3.73 2.08
CA VAL A 161 -5.19 -2.27 2.10
C VAL A 161 -6.55 -1.60 2.29
N TYR A 162 -6.61 -0.66 3.22
CA TYR A 162 -7.79 0.15 3.50
C TYR A 162 -7.40 1.60 3.82
N GLY A 163 -8.39 2.50 3.71
CA GLY A 163 -8.31 3.90 4.11
C GLY A 163 -9.70 4.51 4.18
N ALA A 164 -9.79 5.75 4.65
CA ALA A 164 -11.06 6.49 4.68
C ALA A 164 -11.55 6.85 3.27
N TYR A 165 -10.62 7.05 2.33
CA TYR A 165 -10.92 7.34 0.93
C TYR A 165 -11.11 6.06 0.09
N GLY A 166 -11.97 6.13 -0.95
CA GLY A 166 -12.23 5.01 -1.87
C GLY A 166 -13.09 3.90 -1.27
N GLN A 167 -13.11 2.73 -1.92
CA GLN A 167 -13.88 1.55 -1.49
C GLN A 167 -12.93 0.46 -1.00
N ASN A 168 -13.30 -0.19 0.11
CA ASN A 168 -12.51 -1.25 0.72
C ASN A 168 -13.37 -2.15 1.62
N PHE A 169 -12.76 -3.20 2.16
CA PHE A 169 -13.43 -4.15 3.05
C PHE A 169 -13.97 -3.47 4.32
N LEU A 170 -13.19 -2.59 4.97
CA LEU A 170 -13.60 -1.87 6.18
C LEU A 170 -14.93 -1.13 5.95
N LYS A 171 -14.99 -0.30 4.91
CA LYS A 171 -16.19 0.48 4.57
C LYS A 171 -17.36 -0.42 4.19
N THR A 172 -17.09 -1.54 3.52
CA THR A 172 -18.11 -2.53 3.16
C THR A 172 -18.72 -3.15 4.42
N MET A 173 -17.90 -3.55 5.39
CA MET A 173 -18.39 -4.14 6.64
C MET A 173 -19.21 -3.14 7.47
N LEU A 174 -18.74 -1.89 7.57
CA LEU A 174 -19.46 -0.83 8.27
C LEU A 174 -20.82 -0.52 7.62
N ARG A 175 -20.88 -0.49 6.28
CA ARG A 175 -22.14 -0.33 5.53
C ARG A 175 -23.08 -1.50 5.76
N LEU A 176 -22.58 -2.73 5.64
CA LEU A 176 -23.42 -3.94 5.88
C LEU A 176 -23.93 -3.99 7.32
N ALA A 177 -23.12 -3.57 8.29
CA ALA A 177 -23.56 -3.50 9.69
C ALA A 177 -24.66 -2.45 9.93
N ALA A 178 -24.68 -1.37 9.16
CA ALA A 178 -25.76 -0.38 9.22
C ALA A 178 -27.05 -0.86 8.54
N GLU A 179 -26.94 -1.73 7.52
CA GLU A 179 -28.08 -2.17 6.68
C GLU A 179 -28.71 -3.49 7.13
N ARG A 180 -27.94 -4.42 7.78
CA ARG A 180 -28.33 -5.81 8.03
C ARG A 180 -28.28 -6.17 9.52
N GLU A 181 -29.12 -7.08 9.96
CA GLU A 181 -29.15 -7.59 11.33
C GLU A 181 -28.14 -8.73 11.57
N ALA A 182 -27.69 -9.40 10.50
CA ALA A 182 -26.69 -10.46 10.53
C ALA A 182 -25.83 -10.44 9.26
N ILE A 183 -24.54 -10.80 9.38
CA ILE A 183 -23.61 -10.96 8.26
C ILE A 183 -22.78 -12.22 8.43
N SER A 184 -22.24 -12.75 7.31
CA SER A 184 -21.30 -13.86 7.30
C SER A 184 -19.95 -13.38 6.76
N VAL A 185 -18.85 -13.76 7.42
CA VAL A 185 -17.49 -13.34 7.05
C VAL A 185 -16.54 -14.54 7.14
N VAL A 186 -15.61 -14.62 6.18
CA VAL A 186 -14.59 -15.69 6.14
C VAL A 186 -13.70 -15.62 7.38
N ASN A 187 -13.45 -16.78 8.03
CA ASN A 187 -12.69 -16.87 9.29
C ASN A 187 -11.43 -17.73 9.21
N ASP A 188 -11.14 -18.36 8.06
CA ASP A 188 -10.01 -19.25 7.83
C ASP A 188 -8.95 -18.68 6.83
N GLN A 189 -8.98 -17.37 6.60
CA GLN A 189 -7.95 -16.62 5.88
C GLN A 189 -7.31 -15.61 6.84
N TRP A 190 -5.98 -15.60 6.88
CA TRP A 190 -5.17 -14.84 7.84
C TRP A 190 -4.29 -13.82 7.16
N GLY A 191 -4.23 -12.61 7.72
CA GLY A 191 -3.42 -11.50 7.20
C GLY A 191 -3.32 -10.37 8.21
N ALA A 192 -2.95 -9.17 7.73
CA ALA A 192 -2.91 -7.95 8.53
C ALA A 192 -3.53 -6.79 7.73
N PRO A 193 -4.67 -6.22 8.19
CA PRO A 193 -5.20 -5.01 7.59
C PRO A 193 -4.17 -3.88 7.66
N THR A 194 -3.86 -3.27 6.51
CA THR A 194 -2.82 -2.27 6.42
C THR A 194 -3.39 -0.95 5.90
N GLY A 195 -3.35 0.09 6.74
CA GLY A 195 -3.84 1.42 6.41
C GLY A 195 -2.96 2.11 5.38
N VAL A 196 -3.58 2.86 4.45
CA VAL A 196 -2.84 3.63 3.44
C VAL A 196 -1.95 4.71 4.05
N GLU A 197 -2.30 5.22 5.22
CA GLU A 197 -1.52 6.19 5.99
C GLU A 197 -0.19 5.57 6.44
N LEU A 198 -0.22 4.32 6.92
CA LEU A 198 0.99 3.58 7.29
C LEU A 198 1.88 3.35 6.08
N ILE A 199 1.31 2.89 4.96
CA ILE A 199 2.08 2.64 3.73
C ILE A 199 2.72 3.94 3.23
N ALA A 200 1.97 5.03 3.21
CA ALA A 200 2.44 6.33 2.74
C ALA A 200 3.54 6.91 3.65
N ALA A 201 3.38 6.80 4.99
CA ALA A 201 4.37 7.25 5.95
C ALA A 201 5.69 6.46 5.82
N VAL A 202 5.63 5.13 5.76
CA VAL A 202 6.82 4.28 5.61
C VAL A 202 7.49 4.53 4.27
N THR A 203 6.74 4.73 3.18
CA THR A 203 7.28 5.10 1.87
C THR A 203 8.07 6.41 1.95
N ALA A 204 7.52 7.44 2.59
CA ALA A 204 8.19 8.72 2.75
C ALA A 204 9.45 8.61 3.63
N ILE A 205 9.41 7.81 4.70
CA ILE A 205 10.57 7.56 5.57
C ILE A 205 11.67 6.85 4.79
N ALA A 206 11.36 5.77 4.08
CA ALA A 206 12.32 5.00 3.29
C ALA A 206 13.01 5.87 2.22
N LEU A 207 12.23 6.68 1.49
CA LEU A 207 12.75 7.63 0.51
C LEU A 207 13.64 8.69 1.17
N ALA A 208 13.20 9.27 2.29
CA ALA A 208 13.98 10.29 3.01
C ALA A 208 15.32 9.74 3.49
N GLN A 209 15.35 8.54 4.08
CA GLN A 209 16.59 7.90 4.52
C GLN A 209 17.51 7.56 3.35
N GLN A 210 16.97 6.96 2.28
CA GLN A 210 17.78 6.53 1.15
C GLN A 210 18.36 7.69 0.33
N LEU A 211 17.63 8.79 0.23
CA LEU A 211 18.04 9.96 -0.56
C LEU A 211 18.73 11.06 0.28
N GLY A 212 18.92 10.84 1.58
CA GLY A 212 19.51 11.83 2.48
C GLY A 212 18.65 13.08 2.65
N LEU A 213 17.32 12.93 2.58
CA LEU A 213 16.37 14.01 2.77
C LEU A 213 16.00 14.18 4.25
N LYS A 214 15.35 15.30 4.59
CA LYS A 214 14.84 15.54 5.95
C LYS A 214 13.82 14.46 6.33
N GLN A 215 14.00 13.87 7.52
CA GLN A 215 13.10 12.82 8.00
C GLN A 215 11.69 13.35 8.31
N PRO A 216 10.64 12.66 7.84
CA PRO A 216 9.24 13.06 8.07
C PRO A 216 8.72 12.56 9.43
N LEU A 217 9.32 12.99 10.54
CA LEU A 217 9.00 12.51 11.89
C LEU A 217 7.54 12.71 12.28
N SER A 218 6.90 13.79 11.83
CA SER A 218 5.47 14.04 12.08
C SER A 218 4.58 12.99 11.44
N LEU A 219 4.91 12.53 10.22
CA LEU A 219 4.16 11.46 9.54
C LEU A 219 4.33 10.12 10.25
N ALA A 220 5.56 9.80 10.69
CA ALA A 220 5.83 8.60 11.47
C ALA A 220 4.94 8.56 12.72
N HIS A 221 4.91 9.63 13.47
CA HIS A 221 4.08 9.74 14.68
C HIS A 221 2.58 9.60 14.38
N GLN A 222 2.07 10.28 13.34
CA GLN A 222 0.66 10.19 12.93
C GLN A 222 0.26 8.78 12.50
N ALA A 223 1.13 8.06 11.83
CA ALA A 223 0.92 6.68 11.40
C ALA A 223 1.22 5.63 12.50
N GLY A 224 1.62 6.07 13.70
CA GLY A 224 1.99 5.18 14.80
C GLY A 224 3.30 4.42 14.56
N VAL A 225 4.15 4.89 13.63
CA VAL A 225 5.46 4.30 13.34
C VAL A 225 6.50 4.89 14.29
N GLU A 226 7.21 4.04 15.01
CA GLU A 226 8.36 4.47 15.79
C GLU A 226 9.64 4.35 14.94
N ILE A 227 10.47 5.40 14.96
CA ILE A 227 11.79 5.42 14.32
C ILE A 227 12.82 5.36 15.44
N SER A 228 13.50 4.22 15.55
CA SER A 228 14.64 4.09 16.47
C SER A 228 15.90 4.68 15.82
N PRO A 229 16.74 5.41 16.56
CA PRO A 229 18.05 5.76 16.08
C PRO A 229 18.81 4.47 15.76
N ASN A 230 19.30 4.34 14.54
CA ASN A 230 19.95 3.14 14.06
C ASN A 230 21.09 2.76 15.06
N ARG A 231 21.11 1.53 15.57
CA ARG A 231 22.10 1.08 16.57
C ARG A 231 23.55 1.30 16.14
N ARG A 232 23.80 1.49 14.84
CA ARG A 232 25.11 1.80 14.26
C ARG A 232 25.52 3.27 14.47
N ASP A 233 24.58 4.19 14.62
CA ASP A 233 24.86 5.63 14.80
C ASP A 233 25.15 5.97 16.27
N ALA A 234 24.69 5.15 17.22
CA ALA A 234 24.92 5.36 18.64
C ALA A 234 26.40 5.15 19.06
N GLN A 235 27.23 4.47 18.24
CA GLN A 235 28.65 4.21 18.55
C GLN A 235 29.63 5.13 17.82
N ALA A 236 29.19 5.89 16.83
CA ALA A 236 30.10 6.69 16.01
C ALA A 236 29.57 8.10 15.81
N GLY A 237 29.47 8.98 16.68
CA GLY A 237 29.24 10.42 16.55
C GLY A 237 29.18 11.05 15.13
N HIS A 238 28.74 10.33 14.12
CA HIS A 238 28.83 10.65 12.69
C HIS A 238 27.46 10.74 12.04
N ARG A 239 27.33 11.65 11.10
CA ARG A 239 26.19 11.87 10.17
C ARG A 239 25.63 10.53 9.71
N CYS A 240 24.29 10.44 9.65
CA CYS A 240 23.54 9.35 9.04
C CYS A 240 24.24 8.85 7.76
N GLN A 241 24.95 7.72 7.85
CA GLN A 241 25.54 7.11 6.66
C GLN A 241 24.40 6.41 5.94
N VAL A 242 23.97 6.99 4.81
CA VAL A 242 23.09 6.36 3.86
C VAL A 242 23.63 4.96 3.56
N ASN A 243 22.85 3.92 3.89
CA ASN A 243 23.19 2.57 3.47
C ASN A 243 23.10 2.51 1.93
N PRO A 244 24.21 2.42 1.19
CA PRO A 244 24.18 2.57 -0.28
C PRO A 244 23.37 1.47 -0.99
N SER A 245 22.84 0.49 -0.26
CA SER A 245 22.16 -0.67 -0.83
C SER A 245 20.79 -0.98 -0.22
N ALA A 246 20.07 0.02 0.32
CA ALA A 246 18.71 -0.21 0.83
C ALA A 246 17.64 -0.30 -0.27
N TRP A 247 18.00 -0.18 -1.54
CA TRP A 247 17.08 -0.44 -2.65
C TRP A 247 16.72 -1.91 -2.72
N GLY A 248 15.46 -2.21 -3.03
CA GLY A 248 15.01 -3.59 -3.17
C GLY A 248 13.54 -3.81 -2.83
N LEU A 249 13.23 -5.08 -2.54
CA LEU A 249 11.90 -5.56 -2.22
C LEU A 249 11.75 -5.73 -0.71
N TYR A 250 10.61 -5.28 -0.19
CA TYR A 250 10.26 -5.33 1.23
C TYR A 250 8.80 -5.72 1.43
N HIS A 251 8.51 -6.36 2.55
CA HIS A 251 7.16 -6.53 3.03
C HIS A 251 6.75 -5.35 3.90
N LEU A 252 5.60 -4.74 3.58
CA LEU A 252 5.06 -3.56 4.28
C LEU A 252 3.60 -3.79 4.64
N VAL A 253 3.37 -4.29 5.83
CA VAL A 253 2.05 -4.48 6.45
C VAL A 253 2.08 -4.02 7.91
N ALA A 254 0.92 -3.75 8.51
CA ALA A 254 0.84 -3.47 9.94
C ALA A 254 1.26 -4.69 10.77
N ALA A 255 1.72 -4.45 11.99
CA ALA A 255 2.05 -5.53 12.94
C ALA A 255 0.79 -6.28 13.40
N GLY A 256 1.00 -7.51 13.88
CA GLY A 256 -0.06 -8.42 14.31
C GLY A 256 -0.64 -9.25 13.16
N GLN A 257 -1.66 -10.00 13.48
CA GLN A 257 -2.38 -10.86 12.53
C GLN A 257 -3.85 -10.96 12.92
N THR A 258 -4.72 -11.22 11.95
CA THR A 258 -6.15 -11.40 12.17
C THR A 258 -6.77 -12.18 11.00
N SER A 259 -8.00 -12.69 11.20
CA SER A 259 -8.85 -13.18 10.12
C SER A 259 -9.76 -12.06 9.57
N TRP A 260 -10.37 -12.26 8.39
CA TRP A 260 -11.39 -11.31 7.91
C TRP A 260 -12.56 -11.17 8.88
N PHE A 261 -12.94 -12.27 9.55
CA PHE A 261 -13.98 -12.28 10.57
C PHE A 261 -13.62 -11.39 11.76
N GLU A 262 -12.46 -11.61 12.38
CA GLU A 262 -12.00 -10.82 13.53
C GLU A 262 -11.78 -9.35 13.17
N TYR A 263 -11.30 -9.08 11.95
CA TYR A 263 -11.17 -7.71 11.43
C TYR A 263 -12.53 -7.02 11.34
N ALA A 264 -13.54 -7.70 10.77
CA ALA A 264 -14.89 -7.16 10.67
C ALA A 264 -15.51 -6.92 12.05
N ASP A 265 -15.38 -7.89 12.97
CA ASP A 265 -15.89 -7.79 14.34
C ASP A 265 -15.28 -6.59 15.08
N TYR A 266 -13.94 -6.47 15.04
CA TYR A 266 -13.24 -5.33 15.64
C TYR A 266 -13.69 -4.00 15.06
N ALA A 267 -13.75 -3.89 13.73
CA ALA A 267 -14.13 -2.64 13.06
C ALA A 267 -15.58 -2.22 13.41
N ILE A 268 -16.51 -3.16 13.42
CA ILE A 268 -17.91 -2.90 13.76
C ILE A 268 -18.05 -2.49 15.23
N GLU A 269 -17.30 -3.13 16.13
CA GLU A 269 -17.33 -2.75 17.55
C GLU A 269 -16.73 -1.33 17.76
N GLN A 270 -15.66 -0.94 17.04
CA GLN A 270 -15.14 0.43 17.09
C GLN A 270 -16.19 1.46 16.61
N ALA A 271 -16.91 1.18 15.54
CA ALA A 271 -18.00 2.04 15.08
C ALA A 271 -19.15 2.13 16.08
N ARG A 272 -19.49 1.02 16.75
CA ARG A 272 -20.49 0.97 17.81
C ARG A 272 -20.11 1.83 19.02
N LEU A 273 -18.84 1.79 19.42
CA LEU A 273 -18.32 2.63 20.51
C LEU A 273 -18.38 4.13 20.19
N LEU A 274 -18.33 4.49 18.92
CA LEU A 274 -18.55 5.88 18.44
C LEU A 274 -20.03 6.24 18.25
N GLY A 275 -20.96 5.34 18.60
CA GLY A 275 -22.40 5.59 18.52
C GLY A 275 -23.01 5.50 17.13
N TRP A 276 -22.37 4.81 16.19
CA TRP A 276 -22.94 4.63 14.85
C TRP A 276 -24.25 3.85 14.89
N PRO A 277 -25.27 4.26 14.11
CA PRO A 277 -26.56 3.59 14.05
C PRO A 277 -26.41 2.28 13.27
N LEU A 278 -26.11 1.18 13.98
CA LEU A 278 -25.94 -0.14 13.40
C LEU A 278 -27.18 -1.00 13.63
N LYS A 279 -27.69 -1.61 12.55
CA LYS A 279 -28.77 -2.63 12.62
C LYS A 279 -28.22 -3.98 13.04
N LEU A 280 -26.95 -4.25 12.79
CA LEU A 280 -26.31 -5.50 13.12
C LEU A 280 -26.39 -5.75 14.63
N VAL A 281 -27.06 -6.81 15.01
CA VAL A 281 -27.14 -7.24 16.39
C VAL A 281 -25.78 -7.71 16.86
N ARG A 282 -25.39 -7.32 18.07
CA ARG A 282 -24.12 -7.73 18.68
C ARG A 282 -24.00 -9.26 18.64
N HIS A 283 -22.85 -9.76 18.21
CA HIS A 283 -22.55 -11.20 18.02
C HIS A 283 -23.27 -11.89 16.84
N ASN A 284 -24.01 -11.17 15.99
CA ASN A 284 -24.64 -11.74 14.79
C ASN A 284 -23.72 -11.71 13.56
N ILE A 285 -22.40 -11.74 13.78
CA ILE A 285 -21.40 -11.99 12.75
C ILE A 285 -21.10 -13.49 12.77
N LYS A 286 -21.41 -14.18 11.68
CA LYS A 286 -21.13 -15.61 11.53
C LYS A 286 -19.81 -15.83 10.78
N GLY A 287 -18.86 -16.53 11.41
CA GLY A 287 -17.67 -17.03 10.73
C GLY A 287 -18.03 -18.17 9.77
N ILE A 288 -17.54 -18.11 8.54
CA ILE A 288 -17.70 -19.15 7.52
C ILE A 288 -16.34 -19.53 6.94
N ALA A 289 -16.21 -20.76 6.44
CA ALA A 289 -14.99 -21.16 5.74
C ALA A 289 -14.92 -20.51 4.35
N ALA A 290 -13.71 -20.23 3.85
CA ALA A 290 -13.51 -19.63 2.52
C ALA A 290 -14.15 -20.45 1.40
N LYS A 291 -14.17 -21.79 1.51
CA LYS A 291 -14.81 -22.69 0.55
C LYS A 291 -16.34 -22.48 0.43
N ASP A 292 -16.96 -21.91 1.48
CA ASP A 292 -18.42 -21.65 1.53
C ASP A 292 -18.75 -20.24 1.02
N TYR A 293 -17.73 -19.45 0.64
CA TYR A 293 -17.87 -18.12 0.04
C TYR A 293 -17.39 -18.15 -1.42
N PRO A 294 -18.30 -18.31 -2.38
CA PRO A 294 -17.93 -18.46 -3.79
C PRO A 294 -17.35 -17.18 -4.35
N VAL A 295 -16.14 -17.29 -4.91
CA VAL A 295 -15.39 -16.20 -5.55
C VAL A 295 -14.73 -16.73 -6.81
N ALA A 296 -14.47 -15.88 -7.82
CA ALA A 296 -13.88 -16.28 -9.08
C ALA A 296 -12.37 -16.58 -8.94
N ALA A 297 -11.66 -15.74 -8.22
CA ALA A 297 -10.21 -15.87 -8.03
C ALA A 297 -9.90 -16.67 -6.75
N MET A 298 -8.95 -17.58 -6.82
CA MET A 298 -8.40 -18.24 -5.63
C MET A 298 -7.65 -17.22 -4.76
N ARG A 299 -7.91 -17.27 -3.45
CA ARG A 299 -7.27 -16.43 -2.45
C ARG A 299 -6.39 -17.26 -1.53
N PRO A 300 -5.17 -16.79 -1.18
CA PRO A 300 -4.30 -17.47 -0.24
C PRO A 300 -4.98 -17.57 1.14
N GLN A 301 -4.82 -18.72 1.82
CA GLN A 301 -5.27 -18.86 3.21
C GLN A 301 -4.37 -18.08 4.17
N ASN A 302 -3.08 -18.03 3.88
CA ASN A 302 -2.10 -17.26 4.64
C ASN A 302 -1.58 -16.09 3.79
N SER A 303 -1.99 -14.89 4.15
CA SER A 303 -1.54 -13.60 3.62
C SER A 303 -0.61 -12.85 4.58
N ARG A 304 -0.07 -13.54 5.59
CA ARG A 304 0.82 -12.92 6.57
C ARG A 304 2.20 -12.70 5.99
N LEU A 305 2.69 -11.47 6.08
CA LEU A 305 4.01 -11.06 5.60
C LEU A 305 4.91 -10.71 6.79
N ASN A 306 6.13 -11.24 6.80
CA ASN A 306 7.15 -10.87 7.77
C ASN A 306 7.74 -9.52 7.38
N THR A 307 7.76 -8.56 8.29
CA THR A 307 8.24 -7.19 8.07
C THR A 307 9.59 -6.91 8.73
N GLN A 308 10.24 -7.93 9.31
CA GLN A 308 11.47 -7.75 10.07
C GLN A 308 12.58 -7.12 9.24
N HIS A 309 12.72 -7.53 7.97
CA HIS A 309 13.71 -6.97 7.07
C HIS A 309 13.52 -5.46 6.86
N LEU A 310 12.29 -5.01 6.59
CA LEU A 310 11.95 -3.59 6.51
C LEU A 310 12.30 -2.85 7.80
N CYS A 311 11.88 -3.40 8.94
CA CYS A 311 12.12 -2.82 10.27
C CYS A 311 13.62 -2.68 10.58
N ASP A 312 14.41 -3.69 10.28
CA ASP A 312 15.86 -3.70 10.54
C ASP A 312 16.60 -2.70 9.63
N VAL A 313 16.24 -2.63 8.35
CA VAL A 313 16.90 -1.75 7.37
C VAL A 313 16.61 -0.27 7.67
N PHE A 314 15.38 0.07 8.00
CA PHE A 314 14.94 1.46 8.18
C PHE A 314 14.82 1.88 9.64
N GLY A 315 15.13 1.00 10.61
CA GLY A 315 15.02 1.29 12.05
C GLY A 315 13.58 1.55 12.49
N LEU A 316 12.61 0.79 11.99
CA LEU A 316 11.19 1.02 12.23
C LEU A 316 10.60 0.02 13.22
N THR A 317 9.61 0.47 13.98
CA THR A 317 8.62 -0.36 14.67
C THR A 317 7.26 -0.05 14.09
N LEU A 318 6.60 -1.05 13.50
CA LEU A 318 5.30 -0.88 12.86
C LEU A 318 4.17 -1.03 13.89
N PRO A 319 3.09 -0.23 13.80
CA PRO A 319 1.95 -0.29 14.72
C PRO A 319 1.13 -1.56 14.49
N ASP A 320 0.46 -2.03 15.57
CA ASP A 320 -0.57 -3.07 15.46
C ASP A 320 -1.71 -2.59 14.55
N TRP A 321 -2.24 -3.50 13.74
CA TRP A 321 -3.29 -3.22 12.76
C TRP A 321 -4.55 -2.57 13.36
N ARG A 322 -4.86 -2.86 14.64
CA ARG A 322 -6.03 -2.30 15.34
C ARG A 322 -5.94 -0.79 15.48
N LEU A 323 -4.74 -0.25 15.68
CA LEU A 323 -4.53 1.20 15.82
C LEU A 323 -4.92 1.94 14.54
N GLY A 324 -4.48 1.43 13.40
CA GLY A 324 -4.82 2.02 12.09
C GLY A 324 -6.32 1.91 11.78
N VAL A 325 -6.94 0.75 12.05
CA VAL A 325 -8.38 0.55 11.85
C VAL A 325 -9.20 1.51 12.71
N ALA A 326 -8.88 1.62 14.01
CA ALA A 326 -9.57 2.56 14.90
C ALA A 326 -9.39 4.02 14.45
N SER A 327 -8.21 4.39 13.93
CA SER A 327 -7.95 5.72 13.39
C SER A 327 -8.80 6.01 12.15
N ALA A 328 -8.85 5.09 11.19
CA ALA A 328 -9.65 5.26 9.98
C ALA A 328 -11.16 5.38 10.28
N ILE A 329 -11.65 4.64 11.28
CA ILE A 329 -13.06 4.74 11.68
C ILE A 329 -13.37 6.10 12.30
N ARG A 330 -12.47 6.65 13.15
CA ARG A 330 -12.60 8.01 13.68
C ARG A 330 -12.60 9.07 12.58
N GLU A 331 -11.74 8.92 11.57
CA GLU A 331 -11.72 9.81 10.41
C GLU A 331 -13.02 9.74 9.60
N LEU A 332 -13.57 8.53 9.38
CA LEU A 332 -14.85 8.35 8.72
C LEU A 332 -16.00 8.98 9.51
N ASP A 333 -15.95 8.93 10.84
CA ASP A 333 -16.94 9.56 11.72
C ASP A 333 -16.88 11.08 11.64
N ALA A 334 -15.67 11.66 11.73
CA ALA A 334 -15.45 13.10 11.58
C ALA A 334 -15.95 13.61 10.21
N ASN A 335 -15.70 12.87 9.12
CA ASN A 335 -16.14 13.22 7.77
C ASN A 335 -17.67 13.19 7.61
N LYS A 336 -18.39 12.33 8.36
CA LYS A 336 -19.86 12.35 8.41
C LYS A 336 -20.40 13.61 9.07
N ALA A 337 -19.75 14.05 10.15
CA ALA A 337 -20.16 15.25 10.88
C ALA A 337 -19.94 16.54 10.07
N THR A 338 -19.00 16.54 9.12
CA THR A 338 -18.68 17.69 8.25
C THR A 338 -19.43 17.69 6.90
N ALA A 339 -20.08 16.59 6.55
CA ALA A 339 -20.92 16.56 5.33
C ALA A 339 -22.11 17.53 5.51
N PRO A 340 -22.37 18.46 4.56
CA PRO A 340 -23.51 19.37 4.67
C PRO A 340 -24.78 18.55 4.79
N ILE A 341 -25.61 18.87 5.78
CA ILE A 341 -26.97 18.34 5.95
C ILE A 341 -27.69 18.65 4.62
N GLN A 342 -27.90 17.63 3.80
CA GLN A 342 -28.81 17.77 2.66
C GLN A 342 -30.22 17.94 3.24
N VAL A 343 -30.70 19.18 3.25
CA VAL A 343 -32.06 19.60 3.55
C VAL A 343 -32.95 19.28 2.36
#